data_8e3cd1aeb83131f3b0a2d45c2f867af5
#
_entry.id   8e3cd1aeb83131f3b0a2d45c2f867af5
#
_cell.length_a   1.000
_cell.length_b   1.000
_cell.length_c   1.000
_cell.angle_alpha   90.00
_cell.angle_beta   90.00
_cell.angle_gamma   90.00
#
_symmetry.space_group_name_H-M   'P 1'
#
loop_
_entity.id
_entity.type
_entity.pdbx_description
1 polymer ?
#
loop_
_entity_poly.entity_id
_entity_poly.type
_entity_poly.pdbx_seq_one_letter_code
_entity_poly.pdbx_strand_id
1 'polypeptide(L)'
;DVEIDALGGVSVTVSIVELTGDAFYNAIPFTGQATVGFEGAAGLPVEGAYSGSSFIVHGAAAGPGVWATVTPKPTGILPTIQPADTSAASLELVVVPATTIDTIYAFLSVPEQREIGAAHVVVRFLNAKTGVPIMGVTVSHGADIVSYDTGGSWSDTAPGSGAGGYAVIVNVSTAKTPNQQTFKFNAPTASAGISLLVQPVSVTLADVLVD
;
A
#
# COMPACT_ATOMS: atom_id res chain seq x y z
N ASP A 1 -2.50 -12.84 -22.66
CA ASP A 1 -3.83 -13.46 -22.50
C ASP A 1 -4.04 -13.80 -21.04
N VAL A 2 -5.15 -13.32 -20.45
CA VAL A 2 -5.57 -13.72 -19.11
C VAL A 2 -6.33 -15.04 -19.22
N GLU A 3 -5.84 -16.07 -18.54
CA GLU A 3 -6.49 -17.36 -18.52
C GLU A 3 -7.68 -17.32 -17.54
N ILE A 4 -8.88 -17.60 -18.04
CA ILE A 4 -10.09 -17.76 -17.19
C ILE A 4 -10.16 -19.22 -16.78
N ASP A 5 -10.11 -19.48 -15.49
CA ASP A 5 -10.22 -20.86 -14.98
C ASP A 5 -11.66 -21.38 -14.99
N ALA A 6 -11.80 -22.70 -14.77
CA ALA A 6 -13.10 -23.38 -14.82
C ALA A 6 -14.11 -22.91 -13.72
N LEU A 7 -13.66 -22.07 -12.77
CA LEU A 7 -14.49 -21.49 -11.72
C LEU A 7 -14.94 -20.05 -12.04
N GLY A 8 -14.59 -19.54 -13.24
CA GLY A 8 -14.95 -18.20 -13.70
C GLY A 8 -14.09 -17.07 -13.13
N GLY A 9 -13.00 -17.39 -12.44
CA GLY A 9 -11.98 -16.46 -12.01
C GLY A 9 -10.84 -16.32 -13.03
N VAL A 10 -9.92 -15.44 -12.77
CA VAL A 10 -8.70 -15.26 -13.57
C VAL A 10 -7.49 -15.84 -12.85
N SER A 11 -6.51 -16.26 -13.65
CA SER A 11 -5.19 -16.67 -13.16
C SER A 11 -4.22 -15.51 -13.26
N VAL A 12 -3.59 -15.15 -12.15
CA VAL A 12 -2.68 -14.00 -12.07
C VAL A 12 -1.30 -14.48 -11.59
N THR A 13 -0.27 -14.14 -12.35
CA THR A 13 1.12 -14.35 -11.90
C THR A 13 1.50 -13.26 -10.91
N VAL A 14 1.97 -13.65 -9.72
CA VAL A 14 2.33 -12.75 -8.65
C VAL A 14 3.82 -12.83 -8.37
N SER A 15 4.49 -11.69 -8.32
CA SER A 15 5.82 -11.50 -7.72
C SER A 15 5.72 -10.59 -6.50
N ILE A 16 6.65 -10.70 -5.56
CA ILE A 16 6.68 -9.84 -4.38
C ILE A 16 8.05 -9.16 -4.31
N VAL A 17 8.04 -7.86 -4.04
CA VAL A 17 9.21 -7.06 -3.76
C VAL A 17 9.15 -6.50 -2.34
N GLU A 18 10.30 -6.32 -1.73
CA GLU A 18 10.46 -5.70 -0.42
C GLU A 18 10.96 -4.27 -0.62
N LEU A 19 10.24 -3.30 -0.07
CA LEU A 19 10.69 -1.91 -0.08
C LEU A 19 11.82 -1.74 0.93
N THR A 20 12.91 -1.16 0.47
CA THR A 20 14.08 -0.89 1.31
C THR A 20 14.40 0.60 1.31
N GLY A 21 14.91 1.09 2.42
CA GLY A 21 15.39 2.46 2.56
C GLY A 21 14.32 3.44 3.08
N ASP A 22 14.76 4.65 3.27
CA ASP A 22 14.06 5.66 4.07
C ASP A 22 12.88 6.34 3.33
N ALA A 23 12.75 6.09 2.02
CA ALA A 23 11.83 6.85 1.18
C ALA A 23 10.98 6.00 0.22
N PHE A 24 10.86 4.71 0.42
CA PHE A 24 10.09 3.79 -0.44
C PHE A 24 10.52 3.77 -1.92
N TYR A 25 11.74 4.21 -2.23
CA TYR A 25 12.22 4.32 -3.61
C TYR A 25 12.92 3.07 -4.12
N ASN A 26 13.38 2.23 -3.22
CA ASN A 26 14.15 1.03 -3.58
C ASN A 26 13.32 -0.21 -3.29
N ALA A 27 13.24 -1.08 -4.27
CA ALA A 27 12.62 -2.38 -4.14
C ALA A 27 13.64 -3.48 -4.51
N ILE A 28 13.65 -4.53 -3.72
CA ILE A 28 14.42 -5.75 -4.00
C ILE A 28 13.47 -6.96 -4.04
N PRO A 29 13.78 -8.02 -4.77
CA PRO A 29 12.97 -9.23 -4.75
C PRO A 29 12.83 -9.77 -3.31
N PHE A 30 11.60 -9.97 -2.87
CA PHE A 30 11.34 -10.61 -1.58
C PHE A 30 11.58 -12.12 -1.70
N THR A 31 12.51 -12.64 -0.91
CA THR A 31 12.91 -14.06 -0.94
C THR A 31 12.28 -14.89 0.18
N GLY A 32 11.50 -14.27 1.06
CA GLY A 32 10.81 -14.93 2.16
C GLY A 32 9.56 -15.69 1.71
N GLN A 33 8.87 -16.28 2.67
CA GLN A 33 7.56 -16.89 2.46
C GLN A 33 6.46 -15.89 2.84
N ALA A 34 5.33 -15.93 2.12
CA ALA A 34 4.15 -15.15 2.43
C ALA A 34 2.87 -15.89 2.03
N THR A 35 1.75 -15.52 2.63
CA THR A 35 0.42 -15.81 2.10
C THR A 35 -0.03 -14.57 1.32
N VAL A 36 -0.56 -14.79 0.12
CA VAL A 36 -1.14 -13.74 -0.72
C VAL A 36 -2.62 -14.01 -0.87
N GLY A 37 -3.44 -13.04 -0.53
CA GLY A 37 -4.88 -13.10 -0.67
C GLY A 37 -5.37 -12.05 -1.67
N PHE A 38 -6.45 -12.36 -2.39
CA PHE A 38 -7.18 -11.40 -3.21
C PHE A 38 -8.62 -11.35 -2.74
N GLU A 39 -9.11 -10.14 -2.50
CA GLU A 39 -10.48 -9.86 -2.09
C GLU A 39 -11.06 -8.77 -3.00
N GLY A 40 -12.21 -9.03 -3.58
CA GLY A 40 -12.90 -8.07 -4.45
C GLY A 40 -14.40 -8.11 -4.25
N ALA A 41 -15.08 -7.04 -4.69
CA ALA A 41 -16.53 -6.88 -4.52
C ALA A 41 -17.39 -7.96 -5.19
N ALA A 42 -16.85 -8.70 -6.13
CA ALA A 42 -17.60 -9.65 -6.97
C ALA A 42 -17.14 -11.11 -6.86
N GLY A 43 -16.24 -11.47 -5.95
CA GLY A 43 -15.70 -12.82 -5.86
C GLY A 43 -15.50 -13.31 -4.43
N LEU A 44 -15.32 -14.62 -4.28
CA LEU A 44 -14.87 -15.19 -3.02
C LEU A 44 -13.37 -14.84 -2.83
N PRO A 45 -12.92 -14.62 -1.59
CA PRO A 45 -11.51 -14.46 -1.32
C PRO A 45 -10.72 -15.69 -1.78
N VAL A 46 -9.61 -15.48 -2.47
CA VAL A 46 -8.69 -16.55 -2.86
C VAL A 46 -7.32 -16.29 -2.27
N GLU A 47 -6.63 -17.35 -1.89
CA GLU A 47 -5.31 -17.27 -1.27
C GLU A 47 -4.32 -18.17 -1.99
N GLY A 48 -3.06 -17.74 -2.03
CA GLY A 48 -1.93 -18.49 -2.53
C GLY A 48 -0.70 -18.38 -1.63
N ALA A 49 0.15 -19.39 -1.68
CA ALA A 49 1.40 -19.40 -0.91
C ALA A 49 2.58 -19.01 -1.77
N TYR A 50 3.26 -17.92 -1.38
CA TYR A 50 4.50 -17.46 -2.00
C TYR A 50 5.71 -18.04 -1.27
N SER A 51 6.72 -18.47 -2.03
CA SER A 51 7.93 -19.10 -1.50
C SER A 51 9.23 -18.55 -2.09
N GLY A 52 9.28 -17.24 -2.31
CA GLY A 52 10.48 -16.54 -2.79
C GLY A 52 10.66 -16.48 -4.31
N SER A 53 9.67 -16.94 -5.07
CA SER A 53 9.63 -16.80 -6.53
C SER A 53 8.21 -16.48 -6.98
N SER A 54 8.03 -16.02 -8.21
CA SER A 54 6.70 -15.80 -8.78
C SER A 54 5.87 -17.09 -8.75
N PHE A 55 4.58 -16.95 -8.51
CA PHE A 55 3.61 -18.05 -8.51
C PHE A 55 2.30 -17.60 -9.14
N ILE A 56 1.43 -18.55 -9.44
CA ILE A 56 0.12 -18.27 -10.04
C ILE A 56 -0.95 -18.42 -8.98
N VAL A 57 -1.79 -17.40 -8.85
CA VAL A 57 -3.05 -17.48 -8.06
C VAL A 57 -4.19 -17.68 -9.03
N HIS A 58 -4.98 -18.72 -8.77
CA HIS A 58 -6.15 -19.07 -9.58
C HIS A 58 -7.44 -18.62 -8.91
N GLY A 59 -8.46 -18.29 -9.70
CA GLY A 59 -9.78 -17.95 -9.21
C GLY A 59 -9.93 -16.53 -8.66
N ALA A 60 -8.96 -15.64 -8.88
CA ALA A 60 -9.09 -14.24 -8.48
C ALA A 60 -10.25 -13.56 -9.20
N ALA A 61 -10.96 -12.65 -8.53
CA ALA A 61 -11.94 -11.80 -9.19
C ALA A 61 -11.27 -10.97 -10.30
N ALA A 62 -11.91 -10.86 -11.45
CA ALA A 62 -11.35 -10.14 -12.59
C ALA A 62 -11.55 -8.63 -12.45
N GLY A 63 -10.55 -7.86 -12.86
CA GLY A 63 -10.64 -6.41 -13.07
C GLY A 63 -10.09 -5.53 -11.95
N PRO A 64 -10.30 -4.22 -12.07
CA PRO A 64 -9.92 -3.25 -11.04
C PRO A 64 -10.84 -3.35 -9.81
N GLY A 65 -10.40 -2.82 -8.68
CA GLY A 65 -11.20 -2.80 -7.44
C GLY A 65 -11.02 -4.06 -6.59
N VAL A 66 -10.06 -4.90 -6.93
CA VAL A 66 -9.58 -6.00 -6.10
C VAL A 66 -8.53 -5.47 -5.13
N TRP A 67 -8.53 -5.98 -3.90
CA TRP A 67 -7.50 -5.74 -2.92
C TRP A 67 -6.63 -6.97 -2.78
N ALA A 68 -5.32 -6.79 -2.93
CA ALA A 68 -4.34 -7.81 -2.62
C ALA A 68 -3.84 -7.62 -1.19
N THR A 69 -3.80 -8.70 -0.43
CA THR A 69 -3.19 -8.76 0.89
C THR A 69 -1.95 -9.63 0.82
N VAL A 70 -0.86 -9.17 1.40
CA VAL A 70 0.36 -9.97 1.55
C VAL A 70 0.67 -10.10 3.03
N THR A 71 0.72 -11.33 3.53
CA THR A 71 1.07 -11.64 4.92
C THR A 71 2.39 -12.38 4.95
N PRO A 72 3.52 -11.68 5.16
CA PRO A 72 4.84 -12.29 5.24
C PRO A 72 4.96 -13.20 6.47
N LYS A 73 5.70 -14.31 6.34
CA LYS A 73 6.02 -15.19 7.48
C LYS A 73 7.26 -14.73 8.28
N PRO A 74 8.31 -14.12 7.67
CA PRO A 74 9.42 -13.59 8.44
C PRO A 74 8.97 -12.49 9.41
N THR A 75 9.49 -12.53 10.62
CA THR A 75 9.32 -11.45 11.61
C THR A 75 10.02 -10.18 11.13
N GLY A 76 9.45 -9.02 11.45
CA GLY A 76 10.03 -7.73 11.05
C GLY A 76 9.60 -7.22 9.68
N ILE A 77 8.80 -7.98 8.93
CA ILE A 77 8.13 -7.52 7.71
C ILE A 77 6.64 -7.36 8.02
N LEU A 78 6.07 -6.20 7.70
CA LEU A 78 4.66 -5.91 7.98
C LEU A 78 3.76 -6.49 6.88
N PRO A 79 2.57 -7.00 7.24
CA PRO A 79 1.53 -7.30 6.27
C PRO A 79 1.17 -6.06 5.46
N THR A 80 0.87 -6.24 4.18
CA THR A 80 0.46 -5.13 3.31
C THR A 80 -0.87 -5.38 2.65
N ILE A 81 -1.58 -4.30 2.36
CA ILE A 81 -2.82 -4.28 1.59
C ILE A 81 -2.63 -3.28 0.46
N GLN A 82 -2.95 -3.67 -0.75
CA GLN A 82 -2.78 -2.79 -1.91
C GLN A 82 -3.85 -3.03 -2.96
N PRO A 83 -4.30 -1.98 -3.68
CA PRO A 83 -5.17 -2.16 -4.83
C PRO A 83 -4.45 -3.03 -5.88
N ALA A 84 -5.19 -3.94 -6.49
CA ALA A 84 -4.70 -4.81 -7.53
C ALA A 84 -5.64 -4.79 -8.73
N ASP A 85 -5.08 -4.68 -9.92
CA ASP A 85 -5.82 -4.86 -11.17
C ASP A 85 -5.53 -6.27 -11.71
N THR A 86 -6.40 -7.19 -11.39
CA THR A 86 -6.29 -8.59 -11.80
C THR A 86 -6.65 -8.83 -13.28
N SER A 87 -6.97 -7.79 -14.04
CA SER A 87 -7.02 -7.87 -15.51
C SER A 87 -5.62 -7.94 -16.12
N ALA A 88 -4.59 -7.55 -15.37
CA ALA A 88 -3.20 -7.74 -15.78
C ALA A 88 -2.78 -9.20 -15.59
N ALA A 89 -2.01 -9.74 -16.55
CA ALA A 89 -1.52 -11.12 -16.48
C ALA A 89 -0.49 -11.34 -15.36
N SER A 90 0.12 -10.27 -14.85
CA SER A 90 1.08 -10.31 -13.75
C SER A 90 0.93 -9.09 -12.85
N LEU A 91 1.15 -9.32 -11.55
CA LEU A 91 1.16 -8.29 -10.53
C LEU A 91 2.48 -8.35 -9.75
N GLU A 92 3.03 -7.18 -9.48
CA GLU A 92 4.08 -7.01 -8.50
C GLU A 92 3.47 -6.45 -7.21
N LEU A 93 3.53 -7.24 -6.15
CA LEU A 93 3.04 -6.85 -4.83
C LEU A 93 4.22 -6.45 -3.95
N VAL A 94 3.93 -5.63 -2.96
CA VAL A 94 4.96 -4.99 -2.13
C VAL A 94 4.81 -5.43 -0.69
N VAL A 95 5.92 -5.69 0.00
CA VAL A 95 6.00 -5.82 1.46
C VAL A 95 6.90 -4.74 2.04
N VAL A 96 6.65 -4.36 3.28
CA VAL A 96 7.34 -3.26 3.94
C VAL A 96 8.02 -3.75 5.23
N PRO A 97 9.35 -3.62 5.35
CA PRO A 97 10.02 -3.86 6.62
C PRO A 97 9.49 -2.92 7.71
N ALA A 98 9.33 -3.46 8.92
CA ALA A 98 8.95 -2.66 10.07
C ALA A 98 9.92 -1.50 10.31
N THR A 99 11.20 -1.73 10.08
CA THR A 99 12.25 -0.70 10.20
C THR A 99 12.06 0.48 9.25
N THR A 100 11.46 0.27 8.07
CA THR A 100 11.14 1.36 7.15
C THR A 100 10.07 2.28 7.74
N ILE A 101 9.06 1.70 8.39
CA ILE A 101 8.04 2.49 9.11
C ILE A 101 8.65 3.14 10.35
N ASP A 102 9.47 2.41 11.13
CA ASP A 102 10.10 2.94 12.34
C ASP A 102 11.01 4.16 12.02
N THR A 103 11.65 4.18 10.85
CA THR A 103 12.41 5.34 10.37
C THR A 103 11.53 6.60 10.24
N ILE A 104 10.27 6.46 9.79
CA ILE A 104 9.35 7.59 9.69
C ILE A 104 9.09 8.20 11.07
N TYR A 105 8.88 7.36 12.08
CA TYR A 105 8.68 7.82 13.46
C TYR A 105 9.88 8.60 14.02
N ALA A 106 11.10 8.25 13.60
CA ALA A 106 12.31 8.94 14.02
C ALA A 106 12.39 10.39 13.50
N PHE A 107 11.61 10.73 12.47
CA PHE A 107 11.58 12.08 11.87
C PHE A 107 10.33 12.88 12.25
N LEU A 108 9.45 12.38 13.11
CA LEU A 108 8.29 13.14 13.58
C LEU A 108 8.74 14.25 14.53
N SER A 109 8.12 15.42 14.42
CA SER A 109 8.40 16.58 15.27
C SER A 109 8.01 16.38 16.73
N VAL A 110 6.97 15.55 16.95
CA VAL A 110 6.56 15.08 18.27
C VAL A 110 6.93 13.61 18.36
N PRO A 111 7.71 13.20 19.39
CA PRO A 111 8.05 11.79 19.57
C PRO A 111 6.81 10.92 19.72
N GLU A 112 6.61 10.06 18.76
CA GLU A 112 5.55 9.08 18.73
C GLU A 112 6.15 7.67 18.64
N GLN A 113 5.39 6.68 19.04
CA GLN A 113 5.76 5.29 18.88
C GLN A 113 4.70 4.57 18.06
N ARG A 114 5.13 3.59 17.30
CA ARG A 114 4.20 2.73 16.58
C ARG A 114 3.29 2.00 17.58
N GLU A 115 2.00 2.28 17.52
CA GLU A 115 1.00 1.66 18.38
C GLU A 115 0.78 0.20 17.98
N ILE A 116 0.68 -0.67 18.99
CA ILE A 116 0.34 -2.08 18.78
C ILE A 116 -1.12 -2.15 18.29
N GLY A 117 -1.31 -2.75 17.11
CA GLY A 117 -2.63 -2.90 16.51
C GLY A 117 -3.04 -1.77 15.57
N ALA A 118 -2.32 -0.66 15.53
CA ALA A 118 -2.56 0.38 14.55
C ALA A 118 -2.10 -0.04 13.13
N ALA A 119 -2.70 0.59 12.14
CA ALA A 119 -2.27 0.47 10.75
C ALA A 119 -1.46 1.69 10.31
N HIS A 120 -0.82 1.57 9.17
CA HIS A 120 -0.18 2.69 8.49
C HIS A 120 -0.71 2.75 7.06
N VAL A 121 -0.81 3.95 6.52
CA VAL A 121 -1.26 4.16 5.14
C VAL A 121 -0.19 4.95 4.40
N VAL A 122 0.33 4.39 3.33
CA VAL A 122 1.29 5.02 2.44
C VAL A 122 0.58 5.32 1.14
N VAL A 123 0.54 6.59 0.78
CA VAL A 123 -0.07 7.05 -0.47
C VAL A 123 0.99 7.71 -1.32
N ARG A 124 1.01 7.39 -2.60
CA ARG A 124 1.82 8.07 -3.59
C ARG A 124 0.91 8.79 -4.58
N PHE A 125 1.14 10.08 -4.77
CA PHE A 125 0.38 10.90 -5.71
C PHE A 125 1.10 10.99 -7.03
N LEU A 126 0.43 10.57 -8.10
CA LEU A 126 0.94 10.55 -9.46
C LEU A 126 0.04 11.34 -10.38
N ASN A 127 0.62 12.07 -11.32
CA ASN A 127 -0.15 12.69 -12.39
C ASN A 127 -0.76 11.59 -13.29
N ALA A 128 -2.05 11.61 -13.46
CA ALA A 128 -2.80 10.57 -14.17
C ALA A 128 -2.37 10.39 -15.63
N LYS A 129 -1.83 11.45 -16.26
CA LYS A 129 -1.43 11.41 -17.68
C LYS A 129 0.03 11.01 -17.89
N THR A 130 0.90 11.39 -16.95
CA THR A 130 2.35 11.22 -17.13
C THR A 130 2.97 10.18 -16.19
N GLY A 131 2.24 9.76 -15.13
CA GLY A 131 2.78 8.89 -14.09
C GLY A 131 3.86 9.55 -13.21
N VAL A 132 4.10 10.85 -13.38
CA VAL A 132 5.13 11.56 -12.61
C VAL A 132 4.60 11.90 -11.22
N PRO A 133 5.41 11.75 -10.15
CA PRO A 133 5.01 12.14 -8.80
C PRO A 133 4.61 13.61 -8.70
N ILE A 134 3.59 13.90 -7.89
CA ILE A 134 3.09 15.25 -7.65
C ILE A 134 3.57 15.74 -6.28
N MET A 135 4.22 16.90 -6.28
CA MET A 135 4.65 17.60 -5.08
C MET A 135 3.54 18.49 -4.51
N GLY A 136 3.60 18.76 -3.22
CA GLY A 136 2.72 19.72 -2.54
C GLY A 136 1.31 19.19 -2.28
N VAL A 137 1.08 17.88 -2.40
CA VAL A 137 -0.19 17.28 -2.01
C VAL A 137 -0.25 17.12 -0.50
N THR A 138 -1.31 17.62 0.12
CA THR A 138 -1.58 17.41 1.54
C THR A 138 -2.64 16.36 1.75
N VAL A 139 -2.52 15.59 2.83
CA VAL A 139 -3.47 14.55 3.24
C VAL A 139 -3.98 14.84 4.63
N SER A 140 -5.22 14.50 4.91
CA SER A 140 -5.79 14.52 6.25
C SER A 140 -6.73 13.34 6.49
N HIS A 141 -6.65 12.79 7.70
CA HIS A 141 -7.54 11.77 8.20
C HIS A 141 -7.75 11.96 9.71
N GLY A 142 -8.88 12.55 10.09
CA GLY A 142 -9.15 12.84 11.50
C GLY A 142 -8.05 13.69 12.17
N ALA A 143 -7.51 13.19 13.27
CA ALA A 143 -6.40 13.78 14.02
C ALA A 143 -5.08 13.01 13.81
N ASP A 144 -5.01 12.09 12.85
CA ASP A 144 -3.83 11.28 12.60
C ASP A 144 -2.65 12.11 12.11
N ILE A 145 -1.45 11.68 12.46
CA ILE A 145 -0.22 12.34 12.02
C ILE A 145 0.07 11.91 10.59
N VAL A 146 0.36 12.90 9.75
CA VAL A 146 0.78 12.69 8.36
C VAL A 146 2.20 13.17 8.20
N SER A 147 3.08 12.29 7.72
CA SER A 147 4.46 12.60 7.37
C SER A 147 4.64 12.58 5.86
N TYR A 148 5.38 13.52 5.32
CA TYR A 148 5.64 13.66 3.88
C TYR A 148 7.09 13.41 3.55
N ASP A 149 7.35 12.85 2.36
CA ASP A 149 8.71 12.73 1.85
C ASP A 149 9.33 14.11 1.58
N THR A 150 10.59 14.24 1.88
CA THR A 150 11.37 15.48 1.65
C THR A 150 12.58 15.26 0.73
N GLY A 151 12.54 14.18 -0.08
CA GLY A 151 13.62 13.85 -1.01
C GLY A 151 14.77 13.05 -0.39
N GLY A 152 14.48 12.12 0.50
CA GLY A 152 15.45 11.25 1.19
C GLY A 152 15.26 11.25 2.71
N SER A 153 14.23 11.92 3.20
CA SER A 153 13.84 11.98 4.61
C SER A 153 12.33 12.17 4.70
N TRP A 154 11.82 12.27 5.92
CA TRP A 154 10.39 12.45 6.22
C TRP A 154 10.18 13.67 7.12
N SER A 155 9.00 14.30 7.03
CA SER A 155 8.63 15.41 7.92
C SER A 155 7.12 15.54 8.03
N ASP A 156 6.62 15.61 9.26
CA ASP A 156 5.23 15.94 9.59
C ASP A 156 4.95 17.44 9.60
N THR A 157 5.99 18.26 9.49
CA THR A 157 5.90 19.73 9.37
C THR A 157 6.07 20.23 7.93
N ALA A 158 6.34 19.33 6.98
CA ALA A 158 6.41 19.71 5.57
C ALA A 158 5.04 20.17 5.05
N PRO A 159 4.99 21.13 4.11
CA PRO A 159 3.74 21.69 3.60
C PRO A 159 2.98 20.74 2.67
N GLY A 160 3.48 19.53 2.43
CA GLY A 160 2.90 18.50 1.58
C GLY A 160 3.95 17.55 1.01
N SER A 161 3.54 16.64 0.14
CA SER A 161 4.42 15.66 -0.49
C SER A 161 5.59 16.31 -1.23
N GLY A 162 6.77 15.70 -1.13
CA GLY A 162 7.99 16.12 -1.83
C GLY A 162 8.12 15.51 -3.23
N ALA A 163 9.36 15.39 -3.70
CA ALA A 163 9.67 14.95 -5.06
C ALA A 163 9.22 13.51 -5.38
N GLY A 164 9.11 12.64 -4.38
CA GLY A 164 8.59 11.28 -4.53
C GLY A 164 7.07 11.18 -4.58
N GLY A 165 6.36 12.25 -4.20
CA GLY A 165 4.91 12.28 -4.15
C GLY A 165 4.29 11.53 -2.98
N TYR A 166 5.06 11.15 -1.96
CA TYR A 166 4.58 10.30 -0.87
C TYR A 166 4.01 11.08 0.32
N ALA A 167 2.99 10.50 0.92
CA ALA A 167 2.50 10.81 2.25
C ALA A 167 2.30 9.50 3.03
N VAL A 168 2.68 9.51 4.31
CA VAL A 168 2.45 8.39 5.22
C VAL A 168 1.61 8.86 6.40
N ILE A 169 0.50 8.20 6.61
CA ILE A 169 -0.37 8.40 7.76
C ILE A 169 -0.02 7.29 8.75
N VAL A 170 0.44 7.67 9.94
CA VAL A 170 0.89 6.74 10.96
C VAL A 170 -0.18 6.55 12.05
N ASN A 171 -0.14 5.40 12.73
CA ASN A 171 -1.04 5.05 13.83
C ASN A 171 -2.54 5.19 13.49
N VAL A 172 -2.91 4.83 12.26
CA VAL A 172 -4.32 4.85 11.84
C VAL A 172 -5.10 3.86 12.69
N SER A 173 -6.08 4.37 13.42
CA SER A 173 -6.96 3.55 14.25
C SER A 173 -7.80 2.62 13.37
N THR A 174 -7.86 1.34 13.72
CA THR A 174 -8.60 0.34 12.95
C THR A 174 -9.64 -0.36 13.81
N ALA A 175 -10.74 -0.80 13.18
CA ALA A 175 -11.59 -1.83 13.76
C ALA A 175 -10.83 -3.17 13.77
N LYS A 176 -11.33 -4.18 14.51
CA LYS A 176 -10.72 -5.51 14.59
C LYS A 176 -10.68 -6.25 13.25
N THR A 177 -11.49 -5.83 12.30
CA THR A 177 -11.60 -6.40 10.95
C THR A 177 -11.19 -5.35 9.92
N PRO A 178 -10.71 -5.75 8.73
CA PRO A 178 -10.45 -4.83 7.63
C PRO A 178 -11.66 -3.96 7.36
N ASN A 179 -11.47 -2.65 7.20
CA ASN A 179 -12.52 -1.70 6.90
C ASN A 179 -12.05 -0.62 5.93
N GLN A 180 -12.97 -0.07 5.16
CA GLN A 180 -12.69 1.07 4.31
C GLN A 180 -12.73 2.36 5.12
N GLN A 181 -11.68 3.18 4.95
CA GLN A 181 -11.60 4.52 5.54
C GLN A 181 -11.35 5.55 4.44
N THR A 182 -11.91 6.75 4.63
CA THR A 182 -11.78 7.83 3.64
C THR A 182 -10.73 8.83 4.09
N PHE A 183 -9.71 8.98 3.26
CA PHE A 183 -8.65 9.97 3.42
C PHE A 183 -8.90 11.14 2.46
N LYS A 184 -8.81 12.37 2.97
CA LYS A 184 -8.96 13.57 2.14
C LYS A 184 -7.60 14.04 1.67
N PHE A 185 -7.48 14.44 0.42
CA PHE A 185 -6.28 15.06 -0.10
C PHE A 185 -6.59 16.35 -0.85
N ASN A 186 -5.62 17.26 -0.83
CA ASN A 186 -5.64 18.48 -1.63
C ASN A 186 -4.35 18.52 -2.44
N ALA A 187 -4.47 18.41 -3.75
CA ALA A 187 -3.41 18.61 -4.71
C ALA A 187 -3.51 20.04 -5.28
N PRO A 188 -2.46 20.56 -5.94
CA PRO A 188 -2.49 21.89 -6.56
C PRO A 188 -3.63 22.08 -7.55
N THR A 189 -4.11 21.01 -8.17
CA THR A 189 -5.13 21.04 -9.23
C THR A 189 -6.47 20.42 -8.81
N ALA A 190 -6.51 19.65 -7.72
CA ALA A 190 -7.70 18.89 -7.34
C ALA A 190 -7.75 18.63 -5.83
N SER A 191 -8.96 18.47 -5.31
CA SER A 191 -9.22 18.01 -3.95
C SER A 191 -10.24 16.88 -4.00
N ALA A 192 -9.96 15.77 -3.36
CA ALA A 192 -10.86 14.62 -3.32
C ALA A 192 -10.69 13.80 -2.03
N GLY A 193 -11.59 12.82 -1.87
CA GLY A 193 -11.45 11.75 -0.89
C GLY A 193 -11.10 10.45 -1.58
N ILE A 194 -10.22 9.67 -1.00
CA ILE A 194 -9.92 8.31 -1.42
C ILE A 194 -10.35 7.34 -0.33
N SER A 195 -10.99 6.25 -0.72
CA SER A 195 -11.37 5.18 0.21
C SER A 195 -10.38 4.04 0.09
N LEU A 196 -9.68 3.76 1.18
CA LEU A 196 -8.67 2.71 1.26
C LEU A 196 -9.09 1.65 2.27
N LEU A 197 -8.78 0.40 1.96
CA LEU A 197 -8.95 -0.70 2.91
C LEU A 197 -7.81 -0.66 3.92
N VAL A 198 -8.15 -0.64 5.21
CA VAL A 198 -7.20 -0.59 6.32
C VAL A 198 -7.42 -1.78 7.23
N GLN A 199 -6.35 -2.41 7.66
CA GLN A 199 -6.36 -3.59 8.52
C GLN A 199 -5.39 -3.40 9.70
N PRO A 200 -5.71 -3.92 10.90
CA PRO A 200 -4.79 -3.88 12.04
C PRO A 200 -3.41 -4.44 11.70
N VAL A 201 -2.37 -3.80 12.24
CA VAL A 201 -0.96 -4.24 12.11
C VAL A 201 -0.48 -4.33 10.66
N SER A 202 -1.08 -3.60 9.74
CA SER A 202 -0.71 -3.63 8.32
C SER A 202 -0.27 -2.27 7.79
N VAL A 203 0.31 -2.30 6.61
CA VAL A 203 0.57 -1.11 5.79
C VAL A 203 -0.32 -1.16 4.56
N THR A 204 -1.21 -0.18 4.40
CA THR A 204 -1.94 -0.01 3.15
C THR A 204 -1.10 0.85 2.21
N LEU A 205 -0.86 0.36 1.00
CA LEU A 205 -0.10 1.03 -0.05
C LEU A 205 -1.04 1.39 -1.20
N ALA A 206 -1.04 2.64 -1.66
CA ALA A 206 -1.87 3.02 -2.79
C ALA A 206 -1.24 4.14 -3.63
N ASP A 207 -1.25 3.97 -4.94
CA ASP A 207 -1.02 5.05 -5.89
C ASP A 207 -2.33 5.77 -6.17
N VAL A 208 -2.31 7.10 -6.08
CA VAL A 208 -3.46 7.97 -6.32
C VAL A 208 -3.18 8.79 -7.56
N LEU A 209 -3.99 8.55 -8.60
CA LEU A 209 -3.89 9.29 -9.84
C LEU A 209 -4.67 10.61 -9.72
N VAL A 210 -3.98 11.71 -9.96
CA VAL A 210 -4.53 13.08 -9.90
C VAL A 210 -4.43 13.71 -11.28
N ASP A 211 -5.53 14.30 -11.75
CA ASP A 211 -5.61 15.01 -13.05
C ASP A 211 -5.03 16.43 -12.99
#